data_ec1b0cf680cd3abd542379405bc93c0f
#
_entry.id   ec1b0cf680cd3abd542379405bc93c0f
#
_cell.length_a   1.000
_cell.length_b   1.000
_cell.length_c   1.000
_cell.angle_alpha   90.00
_cell.angle_beta   90.00
_cell.angle_gamma   90.00
#
_symmetry.space_group_name_H-M   'P 1'
#
loop_
_entity.id
_entity.type
_entity.pdbx_description
1 polymer ?
#
loop_
_entity_poly.entity_id
_entity_poly.type
_entity_poly.pdbx_seq_one_letter_code
_entity_poly.pdbx_strand_id
1 'polypeptide(L)'
;MKGTARENRPPRGVEKSMLISSKEKIRNFPLVLGKLVRSYRFALAAFLIPLFIRSIPEILVGPYPVGWDTIAFYVPNTLDWAAGKAGFVQILGTAPLMYMISAPVYWVSRVNPVWIFKIMGPILYGSMIWALFRFLKIGLKWPDRQALGGALLTSLYFVTLRISWDLYRNMLGLTFILLSLPLIEDMKGPRKQALLSVLIVLAVAADQLTGVIALVLVGARALTGLTRNQREEFARMVKVALPGTVLFVATAYAGLIAPGIGLVNQQAPVPTLTSASLSIGFLGYAYLALIPLIVIGLRKVPNIELRTWSIFCIATVATAILPFFGPIVQSYRWSLLLDVPLCVFAAAGLYRLVESVHPGIGWARNLPRLILPTFSAVLVISATLYIALPAQQAIVYYTAYPELLPTSMVQNTIPLSDLGNLRSLLDSAAGRINSGTALITHQAIYGWARAYLPSLNNQLINYRYNAPLTGVEMAKSEGYSSILMIWWIDGSGWHNQPNVPSGFSVLLQIGDLALYTYN
;
A
#
# COMPACT_ATOMS: atom_id res chain seq x y z
N MET A 1 10.25 17.06 -76.26
CA MET A 1 11.28 16.72 -75.29
C MET A 1 10.68 15.70 -74.31
N LYS A 2 11.06 14.44 -74.47
CA LYS A 2 10.59 13.34 -73.62
C LYS A 2 11.59 13.17 -72.47
N GLY A 3 11.20 13.49 -71.20
CA GLY A 3 11.96 13.22 -69.98
C GLY A 3 11.64 11.84 -69.46
N THR A 4 12.62 10.93 -69.50
CA THR A 4 12.57 9.58 -68.94
C THR A 4 12.79 9.64 -67.43
N ALA A 5 11.75 9.31 -66.65
CA ALA A 5 11.86 9.08 -65.20
C ALA A 5 12.71 7.81 -64.94
N ARG A 6 13.87 7.98 -64.32
CA ARG A 6 14.70 6.89 -63.79
C ARG A 6 14.10 6.40 -62.48
N GLU A 7 13.55 5.21 -62.48
CA GLU A 7 13.08 4.46 -61.32
C GLU A 7 14.32 4.03 -60.46
N ASN A 8 14.53 4.69 -59.32
CA ASN A 8 15.58 4.32 -58.35
C ASN A 8 15.11 3.08 -57.59
N ARG A 9 15.40 1.88 -58.11
CA ARG A 9 15.28 0.64 -57.30
C ARG A 9 16.49 0.49 -56.40
N PRO A 10 16.32 0.25 -55.09
CA PRO A 10 17.43 -0.02 -54.20
C PRO A 10 18.14 -1.31 -54.59
N PRO A 11 19.45 -1.42 -54.37
CA PRO A 11 20.25 -2.59 -54.81
C PRO A 11 19.77 -3.84 -54.04
N ARG A 12 19.41 -4.91 -54.78
CA ARG A 12 18.92 -6.21 -54.28
C ARG A 12 19.78 -6.88 -53.17
N GLY A 13 21.01 -6.40 -52.94
CA GLY A 13 21.93 -6.91 -51.89
C GLY A 13 21.58 -6.45 -50.50
N VAL A 14 20.94 -5.28 -50.32
CA VAL A 14 20.61 -4.68 -48.97
C VAL A 14 19.42 -5.39 -48.34
N GLU A 15 18.40 -5.77 -49.15
CA GLU A 15 17.23 -6.49 -48.66
C GLU A 15 17.55 -7.91 -48.15
N LYS A 16 18.47 -8.65 -48.82
CA LYS A 16 18.91 -9.94 -48.34
C LYS A 16 19.70 -9.86 -47.05
N SER A 17 20.53 -8.83 -46.87
CA SER A 17 21.32 -8.68 -45.63
C SER A 17 20.44 -8.30 -44.44
N MET A 18 19.39 -7.47 -44.62
CA MET A 18 18.43 -7.16 -43.55
C MET A 18 17.57 -8.38 -43.17
N LEU A 19 17.14 -9.19 -44.11
CA LEU A 19 16.34 -10.40 -43.86
C LEU A 19 17.16 -11.50 -43.15
N ILE A 20 18.46 -11.64 -43.47
CA ILE A 20 19.34 -12.58 -42.81
C ILE A 20 19.62 -12.11 -41.37
N SER A 21 19.86 -10.81 -41.15
CA SER A 21 20.07 -10.22 -39.81
C SER A 21 18.82 -10.35 -38.92
N SER A 22 17.62 -10.21 -39.48
CA SER A 22 16.39 -10.39 -38.71
C SER A 22 16.11 -11.85 -38.34
N LYS A 23 16.37 -12.80 -39.24
CA LYS A 23 16.22 -14.24 -38.95
C LYS A 23 17.24 -14.73 -37.92
N GLU A 24 18.48 -14.26 -37.94
CA GLU A 24 19.47 -14.56 -36.89
C GLU A 24 19.09 -13.97 -35.54
N LYS A 25 18.58 -12.75 -35.49
CA LYS A 25 18.07 -12.15 -34.25
C LYS A 25 16.90 -12.95 -33.67
N ILE A 26 15.95 -13.39 -34.49
CA ILE A 26 14.81 -14.20 -34.04
C ILE A 26 15.28 -15.59 -33.57
N ARG A 27 16.23 -16.23 -34.28
CA ARG A 27 16.77 -17.55 -33.88
C ARG A 27 17.56 -17.48 -32.55
N ASN A 28 18.26 -16.38 -32.30
CA ASN A 28 19.04 -16.18 -31.09
C ASN A 28 18.22 -15.61 -29.91
N PHE A 29 16.98 -15.16 -30.16
CA PHE A 29 16.12 -14.59 -29.12
C PHE A 29 15.89 -15.54 -27.92
N PRO A 30 15.59 -16.84 -28.09
CA PRO A 30 15.45 -17.78 -26.95
C PRO A 30 16.72 -17.95 -26.13
N LEU A 31 17.90 -17.96 -26.78
CA LEU A 31 19.17 -18.05 -26.09
C LEU A 31 19.53 -16.78 -25.29
N VAL A 32 19.25 -15.62 -25.86
CA VAL A 32 19.40 -14.32 -25.17
C VAL A 32 18.43 -14.23 -24.02
N LEU A 33 17.17 -14.59 -24.23
CA LEU A 33 16.14 -14.63 -23.20
C LEU A 33 16.51 -15.60 -22.07
N GLY A 34 16.98 -16.79 -22.39
CA GLY A 34 17.44 -17.79 -21.41
C GLY A 34 18.61 -17.29 -20.55
N LYS A 35 19.59 -16.61 -21.16
CA LYS A 35 20.70 -15.98 -20.44
C LYS A 35 20.21 -14.84 -19.56
N LEU A 36 19.31 -14.00 -20.06
CA LEU A 36 18.71 -12.90 -19.32
C LEU A 36 17.91 -13.41 -18.12
N VAL A 37 17.02 -14.37 -18.32
CA VAL A 37 16.24 -15.01 -17.24
C VAL A 37 17.16 -15.64 -16.20
N ARG A 38 18.22 -16.33 -16.62
CA ARG A 38 19.20 -16.95 -15.70
C ARG A 38 19.96 -15.90 -14.88
N SER A 39 20.28 -14.75 -15.47
CA SER A 39 20.95 -13.63 -14.78
C SER A 39 20.02 -12.92 -13.78
N TYR A 40 18.73 -12.77 -14.11
CA TYR A 40 17.76 -12.05 -13.29
C TYR A 40 16.81 -12.93 -12.49
N ARG A 41 17.00 -14.26 -12.46
CA ARG A 41 16.07 -15.23 -11.84
C ARG A 41 15.67 -14.89 -10.41
N PHE A 42 16.62 -14.46 -9.59
CA PHE A 42 16.35 -14.10 -8.20
C PHE A 42 15.56 -12.80 -8.08
N ALA A 43 15.85 -11.82 -8.93
CA ALA A 43 15.10 -10.57 -8.99
C ALA A 43 13.67 -10.79 -9.50
N LEU A 44 13.50 -11.64 -10.51
CA LEU A 44 12.18 -12.06 -11.01
C LEU A 44 11.39 -12.83 -9.94
N ALA A 45 12.03 -13.76 -9.23
CA ALA A 45 11.40 -14.49 -8.14
C ALA A 45 10.98 -13.55 -7.01
N ALA A 46 11.80 -12.56 -6.64
CA ALA A 46 11.48 -11.55 -5.63
C ALA A 46 10.31 -10.65 -6.03
N PHE A 47 10.02 -10.50 -7.31
CA PHE A 47 8.85 -9.78 -7.81
C PHE A 47 7.63 -10.68 -7.97
N LEU A 48 7.77 -11.80 -8.69
CA LEU A 48 6.64 -12.63 -9.11
C LEU A 48 6.02 -13.42 -7.96
N ILE A 49 6.84 -13.98 -7.04
CA ILE A 49 6.30 -14.78 -5.93
C ILE A 49 5.38 -13.94 -5.04
N PRO A 50 5.79 -12.76 -4.53
CA PRO A 50 4.89 -11.90 -3.75
C PRO A 50 3.69 -11.38 -4.55
N LEU A 51 3.88 -11.08 -5.85
CA LEU A 51 2.77 -10.72 -6.73
C LEU A 51 1.70 -11.82 -6.75
N PHE A 52 2.08 -13.08 -6.95
CA PHE A 52 1.15 -14.21 -6.96
C PHE A 52 0.52 -14.42 -5.59
N ILE A 53 1.28 -14.33 -4.49
CA ILE A 53 0.77 -14.43 -3.12
C ILE A 53 -0.33 -13.38 -2.90
N ARG A 54 -0.09 -12.13 -3.27
CA ARG A 54 -1.06 -11.05 -3.09
C ARG A 54 -2.26 -11.15 -4.06
N SER A 55 -2.11 -11.86 -5.17
CA SER A 55 -3.22 -12.10 -6.11
C SER A 55 -4.26 -13.10 -5.56
N ILE A 56 -3.87 -13.97 -4.62
CA ILE A 56 -4.78 -15.00 -4.08
C ILE A 56 -6.04 -14.38 -3.46
N PRO A 57 -5.98 -13.44 -2.51
CA PRO A 57 -7.19 -12.85 -1.94
C PRO A 57 -8.02 -12.09 -2.98
N GLU A 58 -7.39 -11.46 -4.00
CA GLU A 58 -8.13 -10.80 -5.08
C GLU A 58 -8.92 -11.81 -5.94
N ILE A 59 -8.39 -13.01 -6.14
CA ILE A 59 -9.10 -14.08 -6.86
C ILE A 59 -10.24 -14.62 -6.01
N LEU A 60 -10.01 -14.86 -4.72
CA LEU A 60 -11.00 -15.44 -3.81
C LEU A 60 -12.22 -14.54 -3.56
N VAL A 61 -12.03 -13.22 -3.57
CA VAL A 61 -13.14 -12.25 -3.46
C VAL A 61 -13.96 -12.15 -4.75
N GLY A 62 -13.50 -12.73 -5.86
CA GLY A 62 -14.20 -12.71 -7.14
C GLY A 62 -14.16 -11.34 -7.82
N PRO A 63 -15.28 -10.77 -8.30
CA PRO A 63 -15.29 -9.49 -9.05
C PRO A 63 -15.07 -8.26 -8.16
N TYR A 64 -15.01 -8.43 -6.85
CA TYR A 64 -14.90 -7.35 -5.88
C TYR A 64 -13.43 -7.10 -5.50
N PRO A 65 -13.05 -5.90 -5.03
CA PRO A 65 -11.70 -5.66 -4.53
C PRO A 65 -11.55 -6.14 -3.08
N VAL A 66 -10.32 -6.44 -2.68
CA VAL A 66 -9.98 -6.55 -1.25
C VAL A 66 -9.55 -5.18 -0.72
N GLY A 67 -9.60 -5.04 0.61
CA GLY A 67 -9.11 -3.86 1.29
C GLY A 67 -10.17 -2.80 1.52
N TRP A 68 -10.02 -2.13 2.66
CA TRP A 68 -10.90 -1.07 3.10
C TRP A 68 -10.66 0.22 2.32
N ASP A 69 -9.41 0.70 2.33
CA ASP A 69 -9.03 1.93 1.65
C ASP A 69 -9.24 1.85 0.14
N THR A 70 -9.22 0.64 -0.42
CA THR A 70 -9.43 0.43 -1.86
C THR A 70 -10.77 0.96 -2.31
N ILE A 71 -11.84 0.54 -1.67
CA ILE A 71 -13.20 0.92 -2.07
C ILE A 71 -13.64 2.23 -1.41
N ALA A 72 -13.19 2.51 -0.18
CA ALA A 72 -13.59 3.71 0.54
C ALA A 72 -12.92 4.99 0.00
N PHE A 73 -11.69 4.90 -0.52
CA PHE A 73 -10.90 6.08 -0.90
C PHE A 73 -10.30 5.99 -2.31
N TYR A 74 -9.62 4.90 -2.69
CA TYR A 74 -8.88 4.89 -3.96
C TYR A 74 -9.81 4.91 -5.18
N VAL A 75 -10.87 4.11 -5.14
CA VAL A 75 -11.84 4.06 -6.24
C VAL A 75 -12.54 5.41 -6.45
N PRO A 76 -13.22 6.02 -5.43
CA PRO A 76 -13.89 7.29 -5.61
C PRO A 76 -12.93 8.43 -5.99
N ASN A 77 -11.77 8.53 -5.35
CA ASN A 77 -10.80 9.57 -5.70
C ASN A 77 -10.25 9.43 -7.12
N THR A 78 -10.05 8.21 -7.61
CA THR A 78 -9.64 7.99 -9.02
C THR A 78 -10.70 8.50 -9.99
N LEU A 79 -11.99 8.27 -9.68
CA LEU A 79 -13.11 8.79 -10.47
C LEU A 79 -13.18 10.31 -10.43
N ASP A 80 -12.99 10.93 -9.25
CA ASP A 80 -13.00 12.39 -9.09
C ASP A 80 -11.84 13.05 -9.85
N TRP A 81 -10.65 12.46 -9.78
CA TRP A 81 -9.50 12.94 -10.54
C TRP A 81 -9.73 12.82 -12.05
N ALA A 82 -10.22 11.69 -12.51
CA ALA A 82 -10.48 11.47 -13.93
C ALA A 82 -11.59 12.37 -14.48
N ALA A 83 -12.56 12.77 -13.64
CA ALA A 83 -13.63 13.69 -13.96
C ALA A 83 -13.23 15.18 -13.82
N GLY A 84 -12.00 15.48 -13.40
CA GLY A 84 -11.55 16.86 -13.14
C GLY A 84 -12.25 17.55 -11.97
N LYS A 85 -12.92 16.78 -11.09
CA LYS A 85 -13.65 17.33 -9.92
C LYS A 85 -12.74 17.65 -8.75
N ALA A 86 -11.55 17.02 -8.68
CA ALA A 86 -10.58 17.27 -7.62
C ALA A 86 -9.86 18.61 -7.86
N GLY A 87 -10.01 19.55 -6.94
CA GLY A 87 -9.28 20.82 -6.97
C GLY A 87 -7.77 20.63 -6.76
N PHE A 88 -6.95 21.57 -7.23
CA PHE A 88 -5.49 21.47 -7.14
C PHE A 88 -4.98 21.26 -5.70
N VAL A 89 -5.54 21.97 -4.73
CA VAL A 89 -5.17 21.85 -3.30
C VAL A 89 -5.53 20.45 -2.77
N GLN A 90 -6.68 19.93 -3.15
CA GLN A 90 -7.11 18.58 -2.79
C GLN A 90 -6.19 17.52 -3.40
N ILE A 91 -5.83 17.70 -4.67
CA ILE A 91 -4.86 16.86 -5.38
C ILE A 91 -3.53 16.81 -4.62
N LEU A 92 -2.98 17.97 -4.29
CA LEU A 92 -1.70 18.09 -3.61
C LEU A 92 -1.75 17.49 -2.20
N GLY A 93 -2.81 17.76 -1.43
CA GLY A 93 -2.97 17.28 -0.05
C GLY A 93 -3.16 15.75 0.09
N THR A 94 -3.50 15.05 -1.01
CA THR A 94 -3.72 13.59 -0.98
C THR A 94 -2.49 12.72 -1.21
N ALA A 95 -1.28 13.27 -1.34
CA ALA A 95 -0.12 12.57 -1.87
C ALA A 95 -0.42 11.98 -3.28
N PRO A 96 -0.17 12.75 -4.33
CA PRO A 96 -0.86 12.64 -5.62
C PRO A 96 -0.46 11.45 -6.49
N LEU A 97 0.71 10.82 -6.24
CA LEU A 97 1.31 9.87 -7.20
C LEU A 97 0.41 8.69 -7.54
N MET A 98 -0.31 8.13 -6.57
CA MET A 98 -1.23 7.02 -6.81
C MET A 98 -2.32 7.40 -7.83
N TYR A 99 -2.90 8.59 -7.68
CA TYR A 99 -3.96 9.07 -8.57
C TYR A 99 -3.42 9.56 -9.91
N MET A 100 -2.19 10.09 -9.94
CA MET A 100 -1.48 10.38 -11.20
C MET A 100 -1.24 9.14 -12.05
N ILE A 101 -1.21 7.95 -11.43
CA ILE A 101 -1.12 6.67 -12.14
C ILE A 101 -2.52 6.14 -12.47
N SER A 102 -3.42 6.04 -11.49
CA SER A 102 -4.71 5.36 -11.65
C SER A 102 -5.71 6.14 -12.50
N ALA A 103 -5.77 7.47 -12.38
CA ALA A 103 -6.72 8.27 -13.15
C ALA A 103 -6.45 8.27 -14.67
N PRO A 104 -5.21 8.44 -15.17
CA PRO A 104 -4.92 8.26 -16.60
C PRO A 104 -5.21 6.83 -17.11
N VAL A 105 -4.89 5.80 -16.31
CA VAL A 105 -5.23 4.41 -16.68
C VAL A 105 -6.74 4.25 -16.83
N TYR A 106 -7.53 4.76 -15.89
CA TYR A 106 -8.99 4.75 -16.01
C TYR A 106 -9.48 5.57 -17.22
N TRP A 107 -8.93 6.76 -17.42
CA TRP A 107 -9.33 7.64 -18.52
C TRP A 107 -9.11 7.01 -19.89
N VAL A 108 -7.97 6.33 -20.08
CA VAL A 108 -7.62 5.66 -21.34
C VAL A 108 -8.37 4.34 -21.52
N SER A 109 -8.41 3.49 -20.48
CA SER A 109 -8.94 2.14 -20.58
C SER A 109 -10.47 2.07 -20.46
N ARG A 110 -11.08 3.03 -19.75
CA ARG A 110 -12.49 3.02 -19.34
C ARG A 110 -12.90 1.80 -18.50
N VAL A 111 -11.92 1.04 -18.03
CA VAL A 111 -12.15 -0.11 -17.16
C VAL A 111 -12.55 0.38 -15.76
N ASN A 112 -13.54 -0.27 -15.16
CA ASN A 112 -13.99 0.08 -13.80
C ASN A 112 -12.76 0.16 -12.84
N PRO A 113 -12.59 1.25 -12.05
CA PRO A 113 -11.44 1.45 -11.17
C PRO A 113 -11.20 0.29 -10.20
N VAL A 114 -12.23 -0.45 -9.82
CA VAL A 114 -12.11 -1.67 -9.03
C VAL A 114 -11.10 -2.64 -9.63
N TRP A 115 -11.20 -2.90 -10.94
CA TRP A 115 -10.26 -3.79 -11.64
C TRP A 115 -8.86 -3.23 -11.74
N ILE A 116 -8.72 -1.89 -11.86
CA ILE A 116 -7.42 -1.23 -11.85
C ILE A 116 -6.70 -1.53 -10.53
N PHE A 117 -7.38 -1.37 -9.40
CA PHE A 117 -6.78 -1.62 -8.08
C PHE A 117 -6.59 -3.10 -7.76
N LYS A 118 -7.46 -3.99 -8.26
CA LYS A 118 -7.25 -5.45 -8.17
C LYS A 118 -5.94 -5.91 -8.82
N ILE A 119 -5.53 -5.28 -9.90
CA ILE A 119 -4.27 -5.56 -10.59
C ILE A 119 -3.11 -4.80 -9.96
N MET A 120 -3.33 -3.55 -9.58
CA MET A 120 -2.30 -2.68 -9.03
C MET A 120 -1.78 -3.16 -7.67
N GLY A 121 -2.67 -3.66 -6.78
CA GLY A 121 -2.27 -4.16 -5.47
C GLY A 121 -1.17 -5.24 -5.53
N PRO A 122 -1.37 -6.35 -6.27
CA PRO A 122 -0.33 -7.36 -6.49
C PRO A 122 0.97 -6.82 -7.11
N ILE A 123 0.86 -5.93 -8.11
CA ILE A 123 2.03 -5.33 -8.77
C ILE A 123 2.82 -4.47 -7.78
N LEU A 124 2.17 -3.65 -6.98
CA LEU A 124 2.82 -2.81 -5.98
C LEU A 124 3.52 -3.68 -4.91
N TYR A 125 2.87 -4.76 -4.49
CA TYR A 125 3.46 -5.68 -3.52
C TYR A 125 4.70 -6.38 -4.08
N GLY A 126 4.62 -6.92 -5.29
CA GLY A 126 5.78 -7.47 -5.97
C GLY A 126 6.92 -6.46 -6.13
N SER A 127 6.60 -5.21 -6.49
CA SER A 127 7.57 -4.13 -6.64
C SER A 127 8.25 -3.77 -5.32
N MET A 128 7.51 -3.70 -4.22
CA MET A 128 8.04 -3.43 -2.88
C MET A 128 9.03 -4.53 -2.44
N ILE A 129 8.66 -5.79 -2.58
CA ILE A 129 9.51 -6.91 -2.18
C ILE A 129 10.72 -7.05 -3.13
N TRP A 130 10.57 -6.77 -4.41
CA TRP A 130 11.70 -6.68 -5.33
C TRP A 130 12.68 -5.55 -4.94
N ALA A 131 12.16 -4.38 -4.52
CA ALA A 131 12.99 -3.29 -4.04
C ALA A 131 13.72 -3.68 -2.73
N LEU A 132 13.05 -4.41 -1.84
CA LEU A 132 13.67 -4.98 -0.63
C LEU A 132 14.79 -5.96 -1.01
N PHE A 133 14.55 -6.90 -1.92
CA PHE A 133 15.60 -7.81 -2.43
C PHE A 133 16.81 -7.04 -2.97
N ARG A 134 16.57 -5.98 -3.76
CA ARG A 134 17.66 -5.14 -4.27
C ARG A 134 18.43 -4.44 -3.14
N PHE A 135 17.75 -3.91 -2.14
CA PHE A 135 18.39 -3.31 -0.98
C PHE A 135 19.23 -4.33 -0.22
N LEU A 136 18.71 -5.52 0.06
CA LEU A 136 19.46 -6.57 0.75
C LEU A 136 20.71 -6.99 -0.03
N LYS A 137 20.59 -7.13 -1.36
CA LYS A 137 21.70 -7.51 -2.25
C LYS A 137 22.74 -6.39 -2.40
N ILE A 138 22.32 -5.17 -2.69
CA ILE A 138 23.22 -4.06 -3.05
C ILE A 138 23.65 -3.27 -1.82
N GLY A 139 22.71 -2.90 -0.96
CA GLY A 139 22.97 -2.12 0.26
C GLY A 139 23.64 -2.96 1.33
N LEU A 140 23.04 -4.10 1.71
CA LEU A 140 23.60 -4.97 2.75
C LEU A 140 24.61 -5.99 2.22
N LYS A 141 24.82 -6.06 0.89
CA LYS A 141 25.78 -6.97 0.22
C LYS A 141 25.52 -8.44 0.51
N TRP A 142 24.26 -8.83 0.70
CA TRP A 142 23.90 -10.23 0.92
C TRP A 142 24.03 -11.04 -0.39
N PRO A 143 24.44 -12.32 -0.31
CA PRO A 143 24.37 -13.24 -1.44
C PRO A 143 22.95 -13.35 -1.99
N ASP A 144 22.79 -13.57 -3.29
CA ASP A 144 21.48 -13.60 -3.97
C ASP A 144 20.45 -14.50 -3.31
N ARG A 145 20.86 -15.70 -2.85
CA ARG A 145 19.96 -16.65 -2.16
C ARG A 145 19.52 -16.13 -0.80
N GLN A 146 20.44 -15.52 -0.06
CA GLN A 146 20.13 -14.93 1.26
C GLN A 146 19.24 -13.70 1.11
N ALA A 147 19.54 -12.82 0.16
CA ALA A 147 18.74 -11.66 -0.14
C ALA A 147 17.30 -12.05 -0.58
N LEU A 148 17.17 -13.06 -1.45
CA LEU A 148 15.85 -13.57 -1.84
C LEU A 148 15.12 -14.19 -0.65
N GLY A 149 15.77 -15.04 0.15
CA GLY A 149 15.17 -15.65 1.34
C GLY A 149 14.69 -14.60 2.33
N GLY A 150 15.51 -13.57 2.63
CA GLY A 150 15.12 -12.46 3.51
C GLY A 150 13.93 -11.69 2.97
N ALA A 151 13.91 -11.39 1.67
CA ALA A 151 12.78 -10.70 1.03
C ALA A 151 11.48 -11.55 1.06
N LEU A 152 11.58 -12.87 0.80
CA LEU A 152 10.42 -13.77 0.85
C LEU A 152 9.92 -14.00 2.27
N LEU A 153 10.80 -14.13 3.27
CA LEU A 153 10.41 -14.20 4.68
C LEU A 153 9.63 -12.93 5.09
N THR A 154 10.12 -11.76 4.71
CA THR A 154 9.40 -10.50 4.94
C THR A 154 8.04 -10.50 4.24
N SER A 155 7.96 -10.96 2.99
CA SER A 155 6.71 -10.97 2.23
C SER A 155 5.63 -11.90 2.79
N LEU A 156 5.99 -12.90 3.58
CA LEU A 156 5.05 -13.82 4.22
C LEU A 156 4.68 -13.39 5.63
N TYR A 157 5.33 -12.35 6.17
CA TYR A 157 5.01 -11.88 7.50
C TYR A 157 3.67 -11.13 7.50
N PHE A 158 2.82 -11.42 8.48
CA PHE A 158 1.43 -10.94 8.46
C PHE A 158 1.30 -9.41 8.49
N VAL A 159 2.25 -8.69 9.10
CA VAL A 159 2.26 -7.22 9.09
C VAL A 159 2.58 -6.68 7.70
N THR A 160 3.53 -7.29 6.98
CA THR A 160 3.81 -6.95 5.57
C THR A 160 2.60 -7.26 4.69
N LEU A 161 1.93 -8.39 4.92
CA LEU A 161 0.68 -8.74 4.23
C LEU A 161 -0.43 -7.73 4.55
N ARG A 162 -0.54 -7.27 5.81
CA ARG A 162 -1.46 -6.18 6.20
C ARG A 162 -1.20 -4.90 5.42
N ILE A 163 0.06 -4.50 5.26
CA ILE A 163 0.41 -3.33 4.43
C ILE A 163 -0.08 -3.55 2.99
N SER A 164 0.07 -4.77 2.46
CA SER A 164 -0.32 -5.10 1.10
C SER A 164 -1.83 -5.15 0.87
N TRP A 165 -2.62 -5.31 1.93
CA TRP A 165 -4.07 -5.48 1.84
C TRP A 165 -4.77 -4.27 1.24
N ASP A 166 -4.44 -3.06 1.69
CA ASP A 166 -5.06 -1.82 1.21
C ASP A 166 -4.17 -0.56 1.31
N LEU A 167 -2.95 -0.66 1.84
CA LEU A 167 -2.08 0.50 1.97
C LEU A 167 -1.22 0.71 0.71
N TYR A 168 -1.86 0.85 -0.44
CA TYR A 168 -1.19 0.92 -1.75
C TYR A 168 -0.23 2.09 -1.88
N ARG A 169 -0.57 3.26 -1.33
CA ARG A 169 0.32 4.43 -1.28
C ARG A 169 1.57 4.14 -0.45
N ASN A 170 1.41 3.47 0.70
CA ASN A 170 2.55 3.07 1.54
C ASN A 170 3.45 2.07 0.82
N MET A 171 2.90 1.05 0.12
CA MET A 171 3.70 0.12 -0.69
C MET A 171 4.51 0.85 -1.76
N LEU A 172 3.89 1.80 -2.46
CA LEU A 172 4.57 2.61 -3.48
C LEU A 172 5.69 3.45 -2.87
N GLY A 173 5.43 4.13 -1.77
CA GLY A 173 6.42 4.93 -1.04
C GLY A 173 7.56 4.07 -0.47
N LEU A 174 7.25 2.92 0.14
CA LEU A 174 8.25 1.95 0.64
C LEU A 174 9.15 1.44 -0.50
N THR A 175 8.60 1.23 -1.69
CA THR A 175 9.38 0.86 -2.86
C THR A 175 10.46 1.89 -3.15
N PHE A 176 10.12 3.19 -3.15
CA PHE A 176 11.09 4.26 -3.39
C PHE A 176 12.08 4.43 -2.25
N ILE A 177 11.66 4.29 -0.99
CA ILE A 177 12.60 4.30 0.15
C ILE A 177 13.62 3.18 -0.02
N LEU A 178 13.19 1.93 -0.23
CA LEU A 178 14.06 0.78 -0.36
C LEU A 178 15.05 0.92 -1.52
N LEU A 179 14.63 1.53 -2.64
CA LEU A 179 15.52 1.84 -3.76
C LEU A 179 16.51 2.98 -3.44
N SER A 180 16.15 3.89 -2.52
CA SER A 180 16.99 5.01 -2.12
C SER A 180 18.10 4.63 -1.13
N LEU A 181 17.87 3.62 -0.27
CA LEU A 181 18.81 3.25 0.78
C LEU A 181 20.24 2.97 0.28
N PRO A 182 20.48 2.18 -0.79
CA PRO A 182 21.83 1.98 -1.30
C PRO A 182 22.48 3.26 -1.85
N LEU A 183 21.66 4.23 -2.30
CA LEU A 183 22.15 5.51 -2.83
C LEU A 183 22.53 6.48 -1.71
N ILE A 184 21.86 6.42 -0.55
CA ILE A 184 22.21 7.21 0.64
C ILE A 184 23.62 6.84 1.11
N GLU A 185 23.98 5.55 1.08
CA GLU A 185 25.33 5.07 1.46
C GLU A 185 26.41 5.47 0.44
N ASP A 186 26.10 5.39 -0.86
CA ASP A 186 27.07 5.67 -1.94
C ASP A 186 26.56 6.75 -2.90
N MET A 187 26.59 8.00 -2.44
CA MET A 187 26.11 9.17 -3.14
C MET A 187 27.18 9.85 -4.02
N LYS A 188 28.12 9.08 -4.55
CA LYS A 188 29.19 9.64 -5.41
C LYS A 188 28.67 9.95 -6.83
N GLY A 189 28.86 11.19 -7.25
CA GLY A 189 28.54 11.65 -8.60
C GLY A 189 27.11 12.21 -8.78
N PRO A 190 26.94 13.16 -9.74
CA PRO A 190 25.70 13.92 -9.91
C PRO A 190 24.51 13.06 -10.32
N ARG A 191 24.73 11.98 -11.08
CA ARG A 191 23.64 11.07 -11.50
C ARG A 191 23.00 10.35 -10.33
N LYS A 192 23.81 9.87 -9.35
CA LYS A 192 23.28 9.19 -8.14
C LYS A 192 22.55 10.19 -7.24
N GLN A 193 23.06 11.42 -7.13
CA GLN A 193 22.39 12.49 -6.37
C GLN A 193 21.05 12.86 -6.99
N ALA A 194 20.98 13.04 -8.31
CA ALA A 194 19.73 13.30 -9.01
C ALA A 194 18.73 12.15 -8.85
N LEU A 195 19.19 10.90 -9.00
CA LEU A 195 18.32 9.72 -8.82
C LEU A 195 17.79 9.64 -7.38
N LEU A 196 18.64 9.85 -6.38
CA LEU A 196 18.23 9.87 -4.98
C LEU A 196 17.18 10.96 -4.71
N SER A 197 17.41 12.19 -5.21
CA SER A 197 16.46 13.29 -5.10
C SER A 197 15.10 12.93 -5.72
N VAL A 198 15.09 12.34 -6.91
CA VAL A 198 13.87 11.89 -7.58
C VAL A 198 13.16 10.82 -6.74
N LEU A 199 13.88 9.82 -6.20
CA LEU A 199 13.28 8.78 -5.37
C LEU A 199 12.66 9.34 -4.08
N ILE A 200 13.28 10.35 -3.45
CA ILE A 200 12.72 11.03 -2.28
C ILE A 200 11.44 11.79 -2.66
N VAL A 201 11.46 12.54 -3.76
CA VAL A 201 10.27 13.24 -4.28
C VAL A 201 9.13 12.25 -4.56
N LEU A 202 9.43 11.11 -5.19
CA LEU A 202 8.46 10.07 -5.48
C LEU A 202 7.92 9.40 -4.19
N ALA A 203 8.76 9.19 -3.17
CA ALA A 203 8.31 8.67 -1.88
C ALA A 203 7.33 9.63 -1.19
N VAL A 204 7.63 10.93 -1.20
CA VAL A 204 6.74 12.00 -0.67
C VAL A 204 5.44 12.07 -1.47
N ALA A 205 5.53 12.04 -2.80
CA ALA A 205 4.36 12.09 -3.67
C ALA A 205 3.49 10.82 -3.57
N ALA A 206 4.08 9.69 -3.18
CA ALA A 206 3.34 8.44 -2.99
C ALA A 206 2.54 8.42 -1.69
N ASP A 207 3.17 8.82 -0.59
CA ASP A 207 2.54 8.82 0.74
C ASP A 207 3.33 9.72 1.71
N GLN A 208 2.63 10.51 2.49
CA GLN A 208 3.25 11.47 3.41
C GLN A 208 4.05 10.78 4.52
N LEU A 209 3.58 9.64 5.06
CA LEU A 209 4.29 8.91 6.12
C LEU A 209 5.63 8.35 5.62
N THR A 210 5.60 7.71 4.46
CA THR A 210 6.83 7.21 3.83
C THR A 210 7.75 8.34 3.38
N GLY A 211 7.17 9.47 2.95
CA GLY A 211 7.92 10.68 2.66
C GLY A 211 8.70 11.22 3.85
N VAL A 212 8.06 11.27 5.04
CA VAL A 212 8.74 11.65 6.29
C VAL A 212 9.88 10.69 6.61
N ILE A 213 9.66 9.37 6.50
CA ILE A 213 10.74 8.39 6.72
C ILE A 213 11.92 8.67 5.78
N ALA A 214 11.66 8.86 4.48
CA ALA A 214 12.72 9.15 3.50
C ALA A 214 13.52 10.40 3.87
N LEU A 215 12.84 11.48 4.26
CA LEU A 215 13.47 12.73 4.69
C LEU A 215 14.25 12.57 5.99
N VAL A 216 13.74 11.82 6.98
CA VAL A 216 14.44 11.52 8.23
C VAL A 216 15.72 10.73 7.98
N LEU A 217 15.70 9.74 7.09
CA LEU A 217 16.88 8.94 6.75
C LEU A 217 17.99 9.79 6.12
N VAL A 218 17.63 10.67 5.17
CA VAL A 218 18.59 11.59 4.54
C VAL A 218 19.06 12.65 5.54
N GLY A 219 18.16 13.16 6.38
CA GLY A 219 18.49 14.11 7.46
C GLY A 219 19.46 13.53 8.49
N ALA A 220 19.24 12.29 8.92
CA ALA A 220 20.12 11.58 9.84
C ALA A 220 21.52 11.38 9.24
N ARG A 221 21.59 11.06 7.94
CA ARG A 221 22.87 10.95 7.23
C ARG A 221 23.56 12.31 7.11
N ALA A 222 22.82 13.38 6.82
CA ALA A 222 23.35 14.74 6.81
C ALA A 222 23.95 15.12 8.18
N LEU A 223 23.22 14.88 9.27
CA LEU A 223 23.70 15.14 10.63
C LEU A 223 24.95 14.33 10.96
N THR A 224 25.03 13.07 10.51
CA THR A 224 26.24 12.25 10.68
C THR A 224 27.43 12.87 9.93
N GLY A 225 27.21 13.40 8.74
CA GLY A 225 28.24 14.15 8.00
C GLY A 225 28.71 15.41 8.77
N LEU A 226 27.78 16.14 9.36
CA LEU A 226 28.09 17.33 10.14
C LEU A 226 28.91 17.00 11.41
N THR A 227 28.52 15.96 12.17
CA THR A 227 29.23 15.55 13.38
C THR A 227 30.64 15.02 13.09
N ARG A 228 30.89 14.49 11.89
CA ARG A 228 32.21 14.06 11.40
C ARG A 228 33.02 15.17 10.73
N ASN A 229 32.52 16.40 10.78
CA ASN A 229 33.11 17.57 10.11
C ASN A 229 33.22 17.44 8.57
N GLN A 230 32.35 16.66 7.97
CA GLN A 230 32.26 16.44 6.52
C GLN A 230 31.22 17.39 5.90
N ARG A 231 31.50 18.69 5.91
CA ARG A 231 30.56 19.75 5.46
C ARG A 231 30.05 19.54 4.02
N GLU A 232 30.88 19.00 3.15
CA GLU A 232 30.48 18.70 1.77
C GLU A 232 29.42 17.59 1.70
N GLU A 233 29.53 16.56 2.54
CA GLU A 233 28.53 15.50 2.61
C GLU A 233 27.21 16.05 3.13
N PHE A 234 27.26 16.87 4.18
CA PHE A 234 26.09 17.58 4.70
C PHE A 234 25.40 18.42 3.61
N ALA A 235 26.16 19.28 2.92
CA ALA A 235 25.61 20.16 1.88
C ALA A 235 24.99 19.35 0.72
N ARG A 236 25.63 18.26 0.32
CA ARG A 236 25.10 17.35 -0.71
C ARG A 236 23.78 16.72 -0.28
N MET A 237 23.68 16.22 0.96
CA MET A 237 22.46 15.63 1.49
C MET A 237 21.31 16.62 1.57
N VAL A 238 21.58 17.85 2.05
CA VAL A 238 20.60 18.93 2.08
C VAL A 238 20.11 19.27 0.67
N LYS A 239 21.02 19.41 -0.31
CA LYS A 239 20.66 19.66 -1.70
C LYS A 239 19.76 18.58 -2.29
N VAL A 240 20.05 17.32 -2.00
CA VAL A 240 19.26 16.17 -2.48
C VAL A 240 17.89 16.09 -1.81
N ALA A 241 17.80 16.40 -0.51
CA ALA A 241 16.55 16.39 0.23
C ALA A 241 15.62 17.56 -0.10
N LEU A 242 16.17 18.71 -0.54
CA LEU A 242 15.44 19.95 -0.68
C LEU A 242 14.16 19.84 -1.54
N PRO A 243 14.17 19.24 -2.76
CA PRO A 243 12.95 19.12 -3.56
C PRO A 243 11.86 18.29 -2.88
N GLY A 244 12.25 17.19 -2.22
CA GLY A 244 11.33 16.36 -1.45
C GLY A 244 10.76 17.09 -0.23
N THR A 245 11.60 17.88 0.45
CA THR A 245 11.16 18.69 1.60
C THR A 245 10.17 19.77 1.17
N VAL A 246 10.43 20.47 0.08
CA VAL A 246 9.51 21.47 -0.47
C VAL A 246 8.17 20.82 -0.84
N LEU A 247 8.20 19.69 -1.53
CA LEU A 247 6.97 18.95 -1.85
C LEU A 247 6.23 18.49 -0.59
N PHE A 248 6.96 17.99 0.42
CA PHE A 248 6.36 17.55 1.69
C PHE A 248 5.65 18.71 2.40
N VAL A 249 6.30 19.87 2.52
CA VAL A 249 5.69 21.06 3.12
C VAL A 249 4.47 21.50 2.32
N ALA A 250 4.55 21.50 0.99
CA ALA A 250 3.42 21.85 0.12
C ALA A 250 2.25 20.88 0.29
N THR A 251 2.49 19.57 0.34
CA THR A 251 1.44 18.56 0.54
C THR A 251 0.84 18.62 1.94
N ALA A 252 1.66 18.85 2.96
CA ALA A 252 1.20 19.02 4.34
C ALA A 252 0.33 20.28 4.48
N TYR A 253 0.78 21.41 3.92
CA TYR A 253 0.02 22.67 3.93
C TYR A 253 -1.30 22.54 3.14
N ALA A 254 -1.29 21.91 1.98
CA ALA A 254 -2.50 21.63 1.21
C ALA A 254 -3.49 20.76 2.00
N GLY A 255 -2.99 19.77 2.75
CA GLY A 255 -3.80 18.94 3.64
C GLY A 255 -4.45 19.71 4.78
N LEU A 256 -3.82 20.81 5.25
CA LEU A 256 -4.41 21.72 6.26
C LEU A 256 -5.59 22.53 5.70
N ILE A 257 -5.46 22.99 4.46
CA ILE A 257 -6.46 23.86 3.81
C ILE A 257 -7.66 23.05 3.30
N ALA A 258 -7.42 21.83 2.80
CA ALA A 258 -8.46 20.95 2.27
C ALA A 258 -8.84 19.87 3.31
N PRO A 259 -9.79 20.12 4.19
CA PRO A 259 -10.19 19.21 5.24
C PRO A 259 -10.66 17.85 4.69
N GLY A 260 -10.15 16.79 5.30
CA GLY A 260 -10.62 15.41 5.08
C GLY A 260 -9.74 14.51 4.24
N ILE A 261 -8.55 14.96 3.75
CA ILE A 261 -7.75 14.19 2.81
C ILE A 261 -6.27 14.02 3.21
N GLY A 262 -5.72 14.86 4.08
CA GLY A 262 -4.30 14.82 4.47
C GLY A 262 -4.04 14.36 5.90
N LEU A 263 -2.77 14.12 6.23
CA LEU A 263 -2.26 13.79 7.57
C LEU A 263 -2.71 14.77 8.66
N VAL A 264 -2.91 16.03 8.31
CA VAL A 264 -3.13 17.12 9.27
C VAL A 264 -4.61 17.29 9.63
N ASN A 265 -5.52 16.76 8.81
CA ASN A 265 -6.96 16.95 9.00
C ASN A 265 -7.70 15.77 9.63
N GLN A 266 -7.02 14.71 9.98
CA GLN A 266 -7.60 13.74 10.88
C GLN A 266 -7.45 14.34 12.28
N GLN A 267 -8.57 14.77 12.88
CA GLN A 267 -8.60 15.03 14.31
C GLN A 267 -8.02 13.78 14.99
N ALA A 268 -6.77 13.89 15.38
CA ALA A 268 -6.16 12.80 16.09
C ALA A 268 -6.96 12.66 17.39
N PRO A 269 -7.50 11.47 17.68
CA PRO A 269 -8.19 11.28 18.95
C PRO A 269 -7.21 11.66 20.06
N VAL A 270 -7.69 12.42 21.03
CA VAL A 270 -6.92 12.71 22.26
C VAL A 270 -6.40 11.37 22.79
N PRO A 271 -5.10 11.24 23.16
CA PRO A 271 -4.57 10.01 23.68
C PRO A 271 -5.41 9.58 24.87
N THR A 272 -6.18 8.54 24.68
CA THR A 272 -6.87 7.86 25.78
C THR A 272 -5.97 6.71 26.23
N LEU A 273 -6.10 6.29 27.48
CA LEU A 273 -5.45 5.07 27.98
C LEU A 273 -5.73 3.87 27.05
N THR A 274 -6.91 3.85 26.44
CA THR A 274 -7.32 2.83 25.46
C THR A 274 -6.47 2.88 24.19
N SER A 275 -6.19 4.07 23.63
CA SER A 275 -5.37 4.19 22.41
C SER A 275 -3.89 3.88 22.69
N ALA A 276 -3.38 4.22 23.87
CA ALA A 276 -2.03 3.86 24.30
C ALA A 276 -1.89 2.34 24.49
N SER A 277 -2.83 1.71 25.20
CA SER A 277 -2.83 0.26 25.42
C SER A 277 -2.97 -0.51 24.09
N LEU A 278 -3.79 -0.03 23.17
CA LEU A 278 -3.95 -0.59 21.83
C LEU A 278 -2.63 -0.53 21.03
N SER A 279 -1.93 0.61 21.06
CA SER A 279 -0.66 0.78 20.36
C SER A 279 0.46 -0.09 20.92
N ILE A 280 0.61 -0.16 22.25
CA ILE A 280 1.60 -1.00 22.91
C ILE A 280 1.27 -2.49 22.70
N GLY A 281 0.02 -2.85 22.94
CA GLY A 281 -0.46 -4.23 22.75
C GLY A 281 -0.23 -4.71 21.32
N PHE A 282 -0.51 -3.85 20.33
CA PHE A 282 -0.25 -4.18 18.94
C PHE A 282 1.25 -4.35 18.64
N LEU A 283 2.14 -3.50 19.16
CA LEU A 283 3.58 -3.66 18.99
C LEU A 283 4.06 -5.00 19.60
N GLY A 284 3.60 -5.34 20.81
CA GLY A 284 3.89 -6.64 21.43
C GLY A 284 3.37 -7.78 20.57
N TYR A 285 2.12 -7.74 20.20
CA TYR A 285 1.49 -8.75 19.36
C TYR A 285 2.22 -8.95 18.01
N ALA A 286 2.57 -7.83 17.34
CA ALA A 286 3.20 -7.87 16.04
C ALA A 286 4.66 -8.36 16.10
N TYR A 287 5.44 -7.98 17.13
CA TYR A 287 6.90 -8.14 17.03
C TYR A 287 7.53 -8.94 18.17
N LEU A 288 6.82 -9.25 19.26
CA LEU A 288 7.41 -9.94 20.44
C LEU A 288 8.09 -11.27 20.05
N ALA A 289 7.44 -12.05 19.17
CA ALA A 289 8.00 -13.32 18.71
C ALA A 289 9.28 -13.16 17.86
N LEU A 290 9.48 -12.01 17.23
CA LEU A 290 10.66 -11.71 16.43
C LEU A 290 11.81 -11.11 17.24
N ILE A 291 11.56 -10.61 18.48
CA ILE A 291 12.58 -9.92 19.28
C ILE A 291 13.90 -10.71 19.42
N PRO A 292 13.91 -12.01 19.71
CA PRO A 292 15.18 -12.75 19.81
C PRO A 292 16.00 -12.70 18.51
N LEU A 293 15.33 -12.85 17.37
CA LEU A 293 15.97 -12.78 16.06
C LEU A 293 16.42 -11.35 15.73
N ILE A 294 15.60 -10.34 16.06
CA ILE A 294 15.93 -8.92 15.86
C ILE A 294 17.19 -8.55 16.65
N VAL A 295 17.30 -8.96 17.93
CA VAL A 295 18.48 -8.67 18.78
C VAL A 295 19.76 -9.28 18.20
N ILE A 296 19.70 -10.51 17.71
CA ILE A 296 20.83 -11.17 17.03
C ILE A 296 21.16 -10.42 15.73
N GLY A 297 20.17 -10.08 14.94
CA GLY A 297 20.32 -9.41 13.66
C GLY A 297 20.86 -7.98 13.76
N LEU A 298 20.48 -7.22 14.79
CA LEU A 298 20.99 -5.87 15.06
C LEU A 298 22.51 -5.83 15.23
N ARG A 299 23.11 -6.91 15.76
CA ARG A 299 24.56 -7.07 15.87
C ARG A 299 25.22 -7.42 14.53
N LYS A 300 24.50 -8.11 13.65
CA LYS A 300 25.00 -8.56 12.35
C LYS A 300 24.89 -7.48 11.25
N VAL A 301 23.86 -6.62 11.33
CA VAL A 301 23.58 -5.57 10.35
C VAL A 301 23.81 -4.19 10.97
N PRO A 302 25.03 -3.65 10.88
CA PRO A 302 25.34 -2.31 11.44
C PRO A 302 24.88 -1.16 10.53
N ASN A 303 23.77 -1.33 9.81
CA ASN A 303 23.24 -0.31 8.90
C ASN A 303 22.54 0.80 9.69
N ILE A 304 23.03 2.02 9.57
CA ILE A 304 22.55 3.17 10.33
C ILE A 304 21.15 3.61 9.87
N GLU A 305 20.86 3.49 8.59
CA GLU A 305 19.60 3.89 7.99
C GLU A 305 18.45 3.02 8.54
N LEU A 306 18.62 1.71 8.59
CA LEU A 306 17.61 0.80 9.18
C LEU A 306 17.42 1.05 10.68
N ARG A 307 18.49 1.33 11.42
CA ARG A 307 18.39 1.69 12.85
C ARG A 307 17.66 3.01 13.05
N THR A 308 18.01 4.03 12.26
CA THR A 308 17.34 5.32 12.29
C THR A 308 15.85 5.17 11.97
N TRP A 309 15.50 4.38 10.94
CA TRP A 309 14.12 4.09 10.61
C TRP A 309 13.39 3.44 11.79
N SER A 310 13.96 2.41 12.38
CA SER A 310 13.36 1.71 13.52
C SER A 310 13.17 2.65 14.72
N ILE A 311 14.19 3.40 15.09
CA ILE A 311 14.14 4.35 16.22
C ILE A 311 13.08 5.42 15.94
N PHE A 312 13.02 5.96 14.74
CA PHE A 312 12.06 6.99 14.37
C PHE A 312 10.61 6.45 14.49
N CYS A 313 10.31 5.28 13.93
CA CYS A 313 8.97 4.69 14.03
C CYS A 313 8.59 4.38 15.48
N ILE A 314 9.51 3.81 16.28
CA ILE A 314 9.28 3.52 17.71
C ILE A 314 9.03 4.82 18.48
N ALA A 315 9.86 5.85 18.26
CA ALA A 315 9.69 7.15 18.90
C ALA A 315 8.34 7.77 18.55
N THR A 316 7.92 7.67 17.27
CA THR A 316 6.64 8.20 16.80
C THR A 316 5.46 7.45 17.45
N VAL A 317 5.53 6.13 17.56
CA VAL A 317 4.51 5.36 18.28
C VAL A 317 4.51 5.72 19.78
N ALA A 318 5.69 5.90 20.38
CA ALA A 318 5.82 6.27 21.78
C ALA A 318 5.18 7.64 22.09
N THR A 319 5.15 8.58 21.14
CA THR A 319 4.47 9.87 21.36
C THR A 319 2.96 9.71 21.55
N ALA A 320 2.36 8.67 21.01
CA ALA A 320 0.94 8.38 21.24
C ALA A 320 0.64 7.96 22.69
N ILE A 321 1.68 7.56 23.44
CA ILE A 321 1.62 7.11 24.84
C ILE A 321 1.91 8.27 25.80
N LEU A 322 2.67 9.27 25.33
CA LEU A 322 3.12 10.39 26.16
C LEU A 322 2.13 11.56 26.06
N PRO A 323 1.49 11.94 27.18
CA PRO A 323 0.41 12.95 27.17
C PRO A 323 0.88 14.37 26.78
N PHE A 324 2.19 14.62 26.77
CA PHE A 324 2.76 15.94 26.51
C PHE A 324 2.89 16.31 25.03
N PHE A 325 2.87 15.34 24.12
CA PHE A 325 3.18 15.60 22.71
C PHE A 325 1.95 15.69 21.81
N GLY A 326 0.77 15.44 22.35
CA GLY A 326 -0.42 15.29 21.52
C GLY A 326 -0.31 14.06 20.58
N PRO A 327 -1.41 13.51 20.10
CA PRO A 327 -1.36 12.33 19.25
C PRO A 327 -0.77 12.68 17.89
N ILE A 328 0.36 12.07 17.55
CA ILE A 328 0.79 12.05 16.16
C ILE A 328 -0.22 11.21 15.37
N VAL A 329 -0.74 11.81 14.33
CA VAL A 329 -1.78 11.24 13.48
C VAL A 329 -1.40 9.82 13.04
N GLN A 330 -2.34 8.88 13.18
CA GLN A 330 -2.21 7.51 12.71
C GLN A 330 -1.05 6.71 13.36
N SER A 331 -0.91 6.77 14.68
CA SER A 331 0.14 6.04 15.43
C SER A 331 0.28 4.57 15.03
N TYR A 332 -0.83 3.88 14.73
CA TYR A 332 -0.82 2.49 14.28
C TYR A 332 -0.10 2.29 12.93
N ARG A 333 -0.16 3.25 11.99
CA ARG A 333 0.54 3.13 10.70
C ARG A 333 2.05 3.17 10.87
N TRP A 334 2.56 3.91 11.85
CA TRP A 334 3.98 3.90 12.18
C TRP A 334 4.43 2.54 12.70
N SER A 335 3.59 1.86 13.50
CA SER A 335 3.89 0.48 13.92
C SER A 335 3.88 -0.51 12.75
N LEU A 336 3.05 -0.30 11.72
CA LEU A 336 3.10 -1.10 10.49
C LEU A 336 4.36 -0.80 9.66
N LEU A 337 4.74 0.49 9.52
CA LEU A 337 5.93 0.87 8.75
C LEU A 337 7.26 0.46 9.43
N LEU A 338 7.24 0.16 10.72
CA LEU A 338 8.35 -0.44 11.46
C LEU A 338 8.66 -1.87 11.00
N ASP A 339 7.73 -2.53 10.34
CA ASP A 339 7.83 -3.92 9.90
C ASP A 339 9.07 -4.19 9.03
N VAL A 340 9.31 -3.36 8.03
CA VAL A 340 10.39 -3.57 7.06
C VAL A 340 11.77 -3.67 7.73
N PRO A 341 12.23 -2.69 8.55
CA PRO A 341 13.54 -2.81 9.19
C PRO A 341 13.60 -3.95 10.20
N LEU A 342 12.52 -4.22 10.95
CA LEU A 342 12.51 -5.32 11.92
C LEU A 342 12.56 -6.68 11.26
N CYS A 343 11.85 -6.89 10.15
CA CYS A 343 11.93 -8.12 9.37
C CYS A 343 13.33 -8.34 8.76
N VAL A 344 14.01 -7.27 8.32
CA VAL A 344 15.41 -7.36 7.85
C VAL A 344 16.33 -7.81 8.98
N PHE A 345 16.20 -7.21 10.17
CA PHE A 345 16.99 -7.66 11.34
C PHE A 345 16.64 -9.09 11.74
N ALA A 346 15.36 -9.46 11.76
CA ALA A 346 14.94 -10.83 12.08
C ALA A 346 15.49 -11.84 11.07
N ALA A 347 15.45 -11.55 9.78
CA ALA A 347 16.05 -12.40 8.75
C ALA A 347 17.56 -12.53 8.94
N ALA A 348 18.27 -11.44 9.22
CA ALA A 348 19.70 -11.48 9.53
C ALA A 348 20.01 -12.33 10.76
N GLY A 349 19.19 -12.21 11.80
CA GLY A 349 19.30 -13.01 13.03
C GLY A 349 19.07 -14.49 12.79
N LEU A 350 18.06 -14.83 11.98
CA LEU A 350 17.76 -16.20 11.59
C LEU A 350 18.94 -16.84 10.83
N TYR A 351 19.49 -16.15 9.84
CA TYR A 351 20.68 -16.64 9.12
C TYR A 351 21.87 -16.80 10.05
N ARG A 352 22.11 -15.85 10.97
CA ARG A 352 23.19 -15.96 11.93
C ARG A 352 23.02 -17.16 12.86
N LEU A 353 21.79 -17.40 13.32
CA LEU A 353 21.49 -18.54 14.16
C LEU A 353 21.80 -19.87 13.43
N VAL A 354 21.39 -19.97 12.15
CA VAL A 354 21.69 -21.14 11.32
C VAL A 354 23.20 -21.31 11.08
N GLU A 355 23.94 -20.22 10.86
CA GLU A 355 25.41 -20.25 10.68
C GLU A 355 26.18 -20.61 11.96
N SER A 356 25.68 -20.21 13.13
CA SER A 356 26.41 -20.32 14.40
C SER A 356 26.36 -21.69 15.07
N VAL A 357 25.44 -22.56 14.63
CA VAL A 357 25.34 -23.91 15.19
C VAL A 357 26.43 -24.80 14.62
N HIS A 358 27.52 -24.95 15.38
CA HIS A 358 28.65 -25.79 15.03
C HIS A 358 28.30 -27.28 15.16
N PRO A 359 28.79 -28.16 14.26
CA PRO A 359 28.44 -29.59 14.23
C PRO A 359 29.12 -30.43 15.34
N GLY A 360 29.32 -29.87 16.55
CA GLY A 360 30.16 -30.52 17.56
C GLY A 360 29.46 -31.45 18.55
N ILE A 361 28.12 -31.36 18.71
CA ILE A 361 27.39 -32.17 19.69
C ILE A 361 26.24 -32.91 19.01
N GLY A 362 26.09 -34.20 19.19
CA GLY A 362 25.26 -35.14 18.45
C GLY A 362 23.87 -34.65 18.00
N TRP A 363 22.98 -34.31 18.92
CA TRP A 363 21.65 -33.78 18.60
C TRP A 363 21.67 -32.34 18.07
N ALA A 364 22.63 -31.52 18.51
CA ALA A 364 22.79 -30.13 18.06
C ALA A 364 23.21 -30.01 16.58
N ARG A 365 23.77 -31.09 15.99
CA ARG A 365 24.14 -31.12 14.56
C ARG A 365 22.97 -30.95 13.62
N ASN A 366 21.79 -31.40 14.00
CA ASN A 366 20.59 -31.35 13.15
C ASN A 366 19.73 -30.08 13.43
N LEU A 367 19.98 -29.38 14.54
CA LEU A 367 19.16 -28.21 14.94
C LEU A 367 19.12 -27.10 13.86
N PRO A 368 20.25 -26.67 13.23
CA PRO A 368 20.19 -25.65 12.18
C PRO A 368 19.45 -26.11 10.94
N ARG A 369 19.52 -27.41 10.65
CA ARG A 369 18.81 -27.99 9.51
C ARG A 369 17.30 -28.02 9.72
N LEU A 370 16.84 -27.95 10.95
CA LEU A 370 15.43 -27.93 11.33
C LEU A 370 14.89 -26.50 11.54
N ILE A 371 15.69 -25.58 12.10
CA ILE A 371 15.23 -24.22 12.44
C ILE A 371 14.70 -23.49 11.22
N LEU A 372 15.48 -23.39 10.14
CA LEU A 372 15.07 -22.64 8.95
C LEU A 372 13.84 -23.23 8.27
N PRO A 373 13.75 -24.53 7.98
CA PRO A 373 12.55 -25.10 7.37
C PRO A 373 11.34 -25.04 8.30
N THR A 374 11.50 -25.26 9.61
CA THR A 374 10.39 -25.15 10.57
C THR A 374 9.86 -23.72 10.64
N PHE A 375 10.75 -22.74 10.80
CA PHE A 375 10.36 -21.33 10.80
C PHE A 375 9.66 -20.95 9.49
N SER A 376 10.21 -21.36 8.35
CA SER A 376 9.61 -21.10 7.04
C SER A 376 8.25 -21.80 6.89
N ALA A 377 8.10 -23.03 7.37
CA ALA A 377 6.83 -23.75 7.33
C ALA A 377 5.76 -23.05 8.19
N VAL A 378 6.08 -22.65 9.41
CA VAL A 378 5.18 -21.89 10.29
C VAL A 378 4.76 -20.59 9.61
N LEU A 379 5.71 -19.86 9.01
CA LEU A 379 5.43 -18.60 8.34
C LEU A 379 4.54 -18.80 7.10
N VAL A 380 4.81 -19.83 6.28
CA VAL A 380 3.99 -20.16 5.11
C VAL A 380 2.58 -20.57 5.52
N ILE A 381 2.43 -21.44 6.51
CA ILE A 381 1.11 -21.87 7.00
C ILE A 381 0.34 -20.66 7.53
N SER A 382 0.96 -19.87 8.40
CA SER A 382 0.35 -18.67 8.97
C SER A 382 -0.08 -17.67 7.87
N ALA A 383 0.81 -17.39 6.92
CA ALA A 383 0.51 -16.53 5.79
C ALA A 383 -0.65 -17.07 4.94
N THR A 384 -0.65 -18.38 4.65
CA THR A 384 -1.70 -19.01 3.84
C THR A 384 -3.07 -18.89 4.51
N LEU A 385 -3.14 -19.13 5.82
CA LEU A 385 -4.38 -18.96 6.59
C LEU A 385 -4.89 -17.52 6.54
N TYR A 386 -3.98 -16.54 6.69
CA TYR A 386 -4.34 -15.13 6.64
C TYR A 386 -4.78 -14.66 5.25
N ILE A 387 -4.16 -15.18 4.19
CA ILE A 387 -4.42 -14.79 2.80
C ILE A 387 -5.69 -15.42 2.24
N ALA A 388 -5.98 -16.69 2.62
CA ALA A 388 -6.95 -17.51 1.90
C ALA A 388 -8.25 -17.77 2.66
N LEU A 389 -8.30 -17.67 3.99
CA LEU A 389 -9.53 -17.91 4.73
C LEU A 389 -10.48 -16.72 4.59
N PRO A 390 -11.78 -16.95 4.38
CA PRO A 390 -12.79 -15.90 4.51
C PRO A 390 -12.80 -15.32 5.93
N ALA A 391 -13.22 -14.06 6.06
CA ALA A 391 -13.22 -13.35 7.35
C ALA A 391 -14.00 -14.09 8.46
N GLN A 392 -15.09 -14.77 8.10
CA GLN A 392 -15.93 -15.56 9.03
C GLN A 392 -15.22 -16.83 9.55
N GLN A 393 -14.19 -17.30 8.85
CA GLN A 393 -13.39 -18.48 9.21
C GLN A 393 -12.00 -18.11 9.72
N ALA A 394 -11.76 -16.82 9.98
CA ALA A 394 -10.48 -16.35 10.48
C ALA A 394 -10.13 -17.00 11.82
N ILE A 395 -8.87 -17.34 11.99
CA ILE A 395 -8.37 -17.90 13.25
C ILE A 395 -8.31 -16.81 14.32
N VAL A 396 -8.48 -17.19 15.59
CA VAL A 396 -8.50 -16.28 16.75
C VAL A 396 -7.27 -15.35 16.79
N TYR A 397 -6.13 -15.83 16.34
CA TYR A 397 -4.90 -15.03 16.27
C TYR A 397 -5.10 -13.72 15.48
N TYR A 398 -5.72 -13.77 14.30
CA TYR A 398 -5.92 -12.56 13.47
C TYR A 398 -7.13 -11.72 13.89
N THR A 399 -7.95 -12.20 14.81
CA THR A 399 -9.09 -11.45 15.38
C THR A 399 -8.71 -10.61 16.59
N ALA A 400 -7.46 -10.70 17.08
CA ALA A 400 -7.02 -10.02 18.30
C ALA A 400 -7.03 -8.48 18.19
N TYR A 401 -6.78 -7.94 17.00
CA TYR A 401 -6.72 -6.48 16.74
C TYR A 401 -7.52 -6.11 15.49
N PRO A 402 -8.85 -6.29 15.46
CA PRO A 402 -9.67 -6.07 14.27
C PRO A 402 -9.69 -4.61 13.80
N GLU A 403 -9.41 -3.65 14.68
CA GLU A 403 -9.32 -2.23 14.36
C GLU A 403 -8.07 -1.88 13.53
N LEU A 404 -6.99 -2.65 13.67
CA LEU A 404 -5.69 -2.39 13.05
C LEU A 404 -5.37 -3.39 11.93
N LEU A 405 -5.86 -4.63 12.07
CA LEU A 405 -5.65 -5.73 11.16
C LEU A 405 -6.98 -6.22 10.60
N PRO A 406 -7.09 -6.52 9.30
CA PRO A 406 -8.19 -7.33 8.84
C PRO A 406 -8.12 -8.71 9.49
N THR A 407 -9.27 -9.31 9.78
CA THR A 407 -9.33 -10.68 10.32
C THR A 407 -8.81 -11.72 9.33
N SER A 408 -8.90 -11.40 8.05
CA SER A 408 -8.20 -12.07 6.94
C SER A 408 -8.03 -11.08 5.78
N MET A 409 -7.24 -11.43 4.76
CA MET A 409 -7.14 -10.60 3.56
C MET A 409 -8.34 -10.74 2.61
N VAL A 410 -9.19 -11.76 2.80
CA VAL A 410 -10.39 -12.02 1.97
C VAL A 410 -11.57 -11.24 2.54
N GLN A 411 -11.44 -9.92 2.61
CA GLN A 411 -12.50 -9.02 3.09
C GLN A 411 -12.35 -7.60 2.53
N ASN A 412 -13.43 -6.82 2.64
CA ASN A 412 -13.49 -5.40 2.27
C ASN A 412 -14.39 -4.61 3.25
N THR A 413 -14.99 -3.50 2.83
CA THR A 413 -15.81 -2.64 3.71
C THR A 413 -17.15 -3.25 4.14
N ILE A 414 -17.60 -4.34 3.52
CA ILE A 414 -18.84 -5.03 3.84
C ILE A 414 -18.61 -6.55 3.79
N PRO A 415 -19.43 -7.37 4.48
CA PRO A 415 -19.36 -8.81 4.40
C PRO A 415 -19.48 -9.31 2.95
N LEU A 416 -18.72 -10.35 2.60
CA LEU A 416 -18.75 -10.92 1.24
C LEU A 416 -20.12 -11.48 0.86
N SER A 417 -20.88 -12.01 1.85
CA SER A 417 -22.25 -12.46 1.69
C SER A 417 -23.18 -11.38 1.16
N ASP A 418 -22.93 -10.12 1.52
CA ASP A 418 -23.82 -9.00 1.26
C ASP A 418 -23.50 -8.26 -0.03
N LEU A 419 -22.35 -8.57 -0.66
CA LEU A 419 -21.90 -7.85 -1.86
C LEU A 419 -22.89 -7.97 -3.03
N GLY A 420 -23.45 -9.16 -3.25
CA GLY A 420 -24.48 -9.40 -4.26
C GLY A 420 -25.77 -8.63 -3.96
N ASN A 421 -26.18 -8.63 -2.70
CA ASN A 421 -27.38 -7.92 -2.22
C ASN A 421 -27.21 -6.41 -2.38
N LEU A 422 -26.04 -5.88 -1.97
CA LEU A 422 -25.71 -4.47 -2.16
C LEU A 422 -25.74 -4.06 -3.64
N ARG A 423 -25.18 -4.89 -4.52
CA ARG A 423 -25.21 -4.62 -5.97
C ARG A 423 -26.64 -4.51 -6.49
N SER A 424 -27.50 -5.47 -6.14
CA SER A 424 -28.90 -5.47 -6.55
C SER A 424 -29.66 -4.26 -5.99
N LEU A 425 -29.37 -3.84 -4.75
CA LEU A 425 -29.98 -2.64 -4.17
C LEU A 425 -29.50 -1.36 -4.84
N LEU A 426 -28.22 -1.27 -5.20
CA LEU A 426 -27.67 -0.12 -5.95
C LEU A 426 -28.33 -0.01 -7.33
N ASP A 427 -28.48 -1.14 -8.05
CA ASP A 427 -29.15 -1.17 -9.35
C ASP A 427 -30.62 -0.76 -9.21
N SER A 428 -31.32 -1.20 -8.14
CA SER A 428 -32.71 -0.80 -7.84
C SER A 428 -32.82 0.69 -7.47
N ALA A 429 -31.84 1.22 -6.69
CA ALA A 429 -31.78 2.63 -6.34
C ALA A 429 -31.58 3.50 -7.59
N ALA A 430 -30.72 3.06 -8.53
CA ALA A 430 -30.46 3.77 -9.78
C ALA A 430 -31.73 4.05 -10.58
N GLY A 431 -32.67 3.09 -10.63
CA GLY A 431 -33.96 3.25 -11.29
C GLY A 431 -34.93 4.21 -10.61
N ARG A 432 -34.66 4.61 -9.35
CA ARG A 432 -35.52 5.49 -8.54
C ARG A 432 -34.94 6.89 -8.36
N ILE A 433 -33.65 7.09 -8.64
CA ILE A 433 -32.95 8.37 -8.48
C ILE A 433 -33.22 9.24 -9.71
N ASN A 434 -33.78 10.42 -9.46
CA ASN A 434 -33.97 11.49 -10.44
C ASN A 434 -33.25 12.77 -9.96
N SER A 435 -33.40 13.88 -10.66
CA SER A 435 -32.75 15.15 -10.33
C SER A 435 -33.09 15.71 -8.94
N GLY A 436 -34.26 15.33 -8.38
CA GLY A 436 -34.70 15.74 -7.04
C GLY A 436 -34.43 14.70 -5.95
N THR A 437 -33.76 13.59 -6.28
CA THR A 437 -33.54 12.46 -5.36
C THR A 437 -32.06 12.31 -5.02
N ALA A 438 -31.70 12.26 -3.73
CA ALA A 438 -30.35 11.93 -3.27
C ALA A 438 -30.29 10.52 -2.70
N LEU A 439 -29.16 9.83 -2.91
CA LEU A 439 -28.80 8.62 -2.19
C LEU A 439 -27.72 8.96 -1.15
N ILE A 440 -28.13 8.99 0.11
CA ILE A 440 -27.18 9.18 1.22
C ILE A 440 -26.53 7.84 1.56
N THR A 441 -25.22 7.85 1.78
CA THR A 441 -24.45 6.65 2.04
C THR A 441 -23.44 6.85 3.17
N HIS A 442 -23.29 5.83 3.99
CA HIS A 442 -22.16 5.70 4.92
C HIS A 442 -20.86 5.45 4.16
N GLN A 443 -19.70 5.78 4.75
CA GLN A 443 -18.38 5.59 4.16
C GLN A 443 -18.14 4.16 3.66
N ALA A 444 -18.67 3.15 4.36
CA ALA A 444 -18.53 1.74 3.96
C ALA A 444 -19.20 1.40 2.62
N ILE A 445 -20.27 2.12 2.27
CA ILE A 445 -21.08 1.89 1.06
C ILE A 445 -20.78 2.93 -0.03
N TYR A 446 -20.32 4.12 0.34
CA TYR A 446 -20.09 5.22 -0.59
C TYR A 446 -19.22 4.85 -1.78
N GLY A 447 -18.08 4.20 -1.53
CA GLY A 447 -17.18 3.80 -2.60
C GLY A 447 -17.81 2.80 -3.58
N TRP A 448 -18.68 1.92 -3.08
CA TRP A 448 -19.45 0.99 -3.92
C TRP A 448 -20.45 1.72 -4.79
N ALA A 449 -21.22 2.64 -4.20
CA ALA A 449 -22.15 3.47 -4.95
C ALA A 449 -21.44 4.28 -6.04
N ARG A 450 -20.29 4.88 -5.72
CA ARG A 450 -19.45 5.61 -6.68
C ARG A 450 -18.93 4.72 -7.82
N ALA A 451 -18.52 3.49 -7.52
CA ALA A 451 -17.99 2.57 -8.51
C ALA A 451 -19.05 2.02 -9.46
N TYR A 452 -20.26 1.81 -8.97
CA TYR A 452 -21.34 1.16 -9.71
C TYR A 452 -22.39 2.11 -10.28
N LEU A 453 -22.49 3.33 -9.72
CA LEU A 453 -23.41 4.37 -10.15
C LEU A 453 -22.66 5.66 -10.60
N PRO A 454 -21.70 5.57 -11.52
CA PRO A 454 -20.88 6.74 -11.90
C PRO A 454 -21.69 7.88 -12.53
N SER A 455 -22.82 7.59 -13.16
CA SER A 455 -23.74 8.58 -13.73
C SER A 455 -24.49 9.39 -12.66
N LEU A 456 -24.68 8.84 -11.46
CA LEU A 456 -25.45 9.43 -10.38
C LEU A 456 -24.56 10.15 -9.35
N ASN A 457 -23.37 10.51 -9.74
CA ASN A 457 -22.33 11.02 -8.86
C ASN A 457 -22.71 12.29 -8.08
N ASN A 458 -23.56 13.14 -8.69
CA ASN A 458 -24.01 14.39 -8.07
C ASN A 458 -25.12 14.14 -7.05
N GLN A 459 -25.82 13.02 -7.13
CA GLN A 459 -26.89 12.61 -6.22
C GLN A 459 -26.39 11.72 -5.06
N LEU A 460 -25.07 11.38 -5.03
CA LEU A 460 -24.49 10.56 -3.96
C LEU A 460 -23.92 11.46 -2.86
N ILE A 461 -24.48 11.38 -1.67
CA ILE A 461 -24.05 12.14 -0.50
C ILE A 461 -23.40 11.21 0.52
N ASN A 462 -22.15 11.47 0.87
CA ASN A 462 -21.41 10.70 1.85
C ASN A 462 -21.49 11.38 3.22
N TYR A 463 -22.27 10.82 4.16
CA TYR A 463 -22.30 11.28 5.54
C TYR A 463 -21.16 10.71 6.41
N ARG A 464 -20.19 10.03 5.77
CA ARG A 464 -19.01 9.42 6.40
C ARG A 464 -19.40 8.43 7.50
N TYR A 465 -18.91 8.63 8.71
CA TYR A 465 -19.19 7.84 9.92
C TYR A 465 -20.18 8.53 10.86
N ASN A 466 -20.82 9.60 10.39
CA ASN A 466 -21.83 10.34 11.17
C ASN A 466 -23.16 9.58 11.20
N ALA A 467 -24.12 10.11 11.96
CA ALA A 467 -25.48 9.58 11.96
C ALA A 467 -26.16 9.80 10.59
N PRO A 468 -27.06 8.89 10.15
CA PRO A 468 -27.78 9.04 8.88
C PRO A 468 -28.54 10.37 8.73
N LEU A 469 -29.05 10.93 9.84
CA LEU A 469 -29.74 12.24 9.83
C LEU A 469 -28.84 13.38 9.37
N THR A 470 -27.53 13.33 9.62
CA THR A 470 -26.58 14.29 9.04
C THR A 470 -26.59 14.23 7.51
N GLY A 471 -26.68 13.03 6.94
CA GLY A 471 -26.82 12.85 5.49
C GLY A 471 -28.12 13.43 4.96
N VAL A 472 -29.22 13.33 5.73
CA VAL A 472 -30.52 13.94 5.40
C VAL A 472 -30.40 15.48 5.38
N GLU A 473 -29.76 16.06 6.39
CA GLU A 473 -29.54 17.51 6.47
C GLU A 473 -28.70 18.00 5.29
N MET A 474 -27.62 17.28 4.95
CA MET A 474 -26.80 17.60 3.77
C MET A 474 -27.62 17.54 2.48
N ALA A 475 -28.42 16.49 2.27
CA ALA A 475 -29.27 16.33 1.10
C ALA A 475 -30.28 17.47 0.97
N LYS A 476 -30.94 17.84 2.08
CA LYS A 476 -31.89 18.96 2.10
C LYS A 476 -31.22 20.30 1.82
N SER A 477 -30.01 20.52 2.35
CA SER A 477 -29.26 21.77 2.10
C SER A 477 -28.82 21.92 0.64
N GLU A 478 -28.65 20.78 -0.07
CA GLU A 478 -28.36 20.75 -1.50
C GLU A 478 -29.63 20.81 -2.38
N GLY A 479 -30.82 20.88 -1.77
CA GLY A 479 -32.09 21.06 -2.48
C GLY A 479 -32.79 19.77 -2.90
N TYR A 480 -32.38 18.62 -2.40
CA TYR A 480 -33.05 17.35 -2.69
C TYR A 480 -34.33 17.20 -1.87
N SER A 481 -35.42 16.83 -2.53
CA SER A 481 -36.74 16.63 -1.91
C SER A 481 -37.02 15.17 -1.52
N SER A 482 -36.38 14.23 -2.19
CA SER A 482 -36.50 12.80 -1.93
C SER A 482 -35.12 12.22 -1.53
N ILE A 483 -35.09 11.42 -0.48
CA ILE A 483 -33.84 10.92 0.08
C ILE A 483 -33.93 9.41 0.24
N LEU A 484 -32.99 8.71 -0.36
CA LEU A 484 -32.81 7.27 -0.26
C LEU A 484 -31.57 6.95 0.59
N MET A 485 -31.57 5.78 1.26
CA MET A 485 -30.44 5.26 2.02
C MET A 485 -30.33 3.76 1.85
N ILE A 486 -29.14 3.19 1.77
CA ILE A 486 -28.90 1.75 1.84
C ILE A 486 -28.20 1.44 3.16
N TRP A 487 -28.79 0.52 3.93
CA TRP A 487 -28.23 0.07 5.21
C TRP A 487 -28.74 -1.33 5.60
N TRP A 488 -28.09 -1.94 6.61
CA TRP A 488 -28.51 -3.22 7.19
C TRP A 488 -29.77 -3.03 8.05
N ILE A 489 -30.66 -4.02 8.00
CA ILE A 489 -31.94 -3.95 8.73
C ILE A 489 -31.71 -4.04 10.24
N ASP A 490 -30.79 -4.91 10.68
CA ASP A 490 -30.48 -5.12 12.10
C ASP A 490 -29.51 -4.08 12.66
N GLY A 491 -29.13 -3.08 11.89
CA GLY A 491 -28.16 -2.07 12.29
C GLY A 491 -26.73 -2.60 12.42
N SER A 492 -26.52 -3.89 12.24
CA SER A 492 -25.27 -4.60 12.52
C SER A 492 -24.44 -4.89 11.27
N GLY A 493 -24.07 -3.88 10.52
CA GLY A 493 -22.92 -4.02 9.63
C GLY A 493 -21.62 -4.18 10.44
N TRP A 494 -20.50 -4.28 9.79
CA TRP A 494 -19.15 -4.27 10.38
C TRP A 494 -18.87 -3.06 11.29
N HIS A 495 -19.76 -2.12 11.26
CA HIS A 495 -19.69 -0.86 11.97
C HIS A 495 -20.81 -0.88 12.99
N ASN A 496 -20.48 -0.67 14.26
CA ASN A 496 -21.44 -0.36 15.30
C ASN A 496 -22.19 0.91 14.90
N GLN A 497 -23.12 0.79 13.97
CA GLN A 497 -23.98 1.89 13.61
C GLN A 497 -25.25 1.84 14.45
N PRO A 498 -25.74 3.01 14.85
CA PRO A 498 -27.04 3.09 15.46
C PRO A 498 -28.11 2.52 14.51
N ASN A 499 -29.16 1.96 15.07
CA ASN A 499 -30.35 1.57 14.35
C ASN A 499 -30.78 2.67 13.37
N VAL A 500 -31.36 2.28 12.24
CA VAL A 500 -31.90 3.23 11.29
C VAL A 500 -32.85 4.19 12.03
N PRO A 501 -32.64 5.53 11.95
CA PRO A 501 -33.43 6.49 12.70
C PRO A 501 -34.91 6.45 12.31
N SER A 502 -35.78 6.92 13.21
CA SER A 502 -37.18 7.21 12.89
C SER A 502 -37.26 8.22 11.74
N GLY A 503 -38.23 8.04 10.85
CA GLY A 503 -38.37 8.81 9.61
C GLY A 503 -37.91 8.10 8.37
N PHE A 504 -37.20 6.96 8.53
CA PHE A 504 -36.89 6.07 7.40
C PHE A 504 -37.88 4.90 7.35
N SER A 505 -38.38 4.60 6.14
CA SER A 505 -39.20 3.44 5.86
C SER A 505 -38.54 2.55 4.79
N VAL A 506 -38.71 1.22 4.92
CA VAL A 506 -38.15 0.25 3.98
C VAL A 506 -38.93 0.31 2.66
N LEU A 507 -38.21 0.54 1.55
CA LEU A 507 -38.75 0.44 0.19
C LEU A 507 -38.54 -0.93 -0.44
N LEU A 508 -37.37 -1.52 -0.19
CA LEU A 508 -36.97 -2.80 -0.75
C LEU A 508 -35.93 -3.44 0.16
N GLN A 509 -36.10 -4.71 0.44
CA GLN A 509 -35.15 -5.51 1.20
C GLN A 509 -34.58 -6.63 0.32
N ILE A 510 -33.26 -6.83 0.38
CA ILE A 510 -32.57 -7.95 -0.25
C ILE A 510 -31.55 -8.52 0.74
N GLY A 511 -31.82 -9.72 1.26
CA GLY A 511 -31.06 -10.30 2.36
C GLY A 511 -31.12 -9.43 3.61
N ASP A 512 -29.96 -9.15 4.21
CA ASP A 512 -29.82 -8.35 5.42
C ASP A 512 -29.72 -6.83 5.14
N LEU A 513 -29.72 -6.43 3.88
CA LEU A 513 -29.67 -5.04 3.44
C LEU A 513 -31.03 -4.55 2.97
N ALA A 514 -31.29 -3.27 3.17
CA ALA A 514 -32.49 -2.62 2.65
C ALA A 514 -32.18 -1.25 2.03
N LEU A 515 -33.00 -0.90 1.04
CA LEU A 515 -33.14 0.44 0.52
C LEU A 515 -34.27 1.14 1.30
N TYR A 516 -33.94 2.23 1.93
CA TYR A 516 -34.86 3.06 2.71
C TYR A 516 -35.23 4.34 1.97
N THR A 517 -36.41 4.88 2.26
CA THR A 517 -36.78 6.28 1.96
C THR A 517 -36.96 7.05 3.25
N TYR A 518 -36.56 8.31 3.24
CA TYR A 518 -36.84 9.26 4.31
C TYR A 518 -38.17 9.97 4.01
N ASN A 519 -39.10 9.94 4.97
CA ASN A 519 -40.44 10.53 4.86
C ASN A 519 -40.49 11.94 5.40
#